data_7adeeb421e342d0ac49263af47595f5d
#
_entry.id   7adeeb421e342d0ac49263af47595f5d
#
_cell.length_a   1.000
_cell.length_b   1.000
_cell.length_c   1.000
_cell.angle_alpha   90.00
_cell.angle_beta   90.00
_cell.angle_gamma   90.00
#
_symmetry.space_group_name_H-M   'P 1'
#
loop_
_entity.id
_entity.type
_entity.pdbx_description
1 polymer ?
#
loop_
_entity_poly.entity_id
_entity_poly.type
_entity_poly.pdbx_seq_one_letter_code
_entity_poly.pdbx_strand_id
1 'polypeptide(L)'
;MHTFLHCLFAHRGLFTPNQSIPENSIPAFARAIREGYGIELDIQLTKDEKVVVFHDHTLSRMCGIDLPVCEMTYCELQNICLGHTQERIPLFQDVLKLVNGQVPLLVEIKLPCLNTRTCELADKLLQDYRGNYCIESFNPLALRWYKKNRKQVVRGQLSANLTRPVAEGGYFLSFLVKYLLLNFLGRPDFIAYCYKDRHNVSFLLNKCLYHAPTFAWTVRSETAFEQNLPRFDSIIFDSFIPVHKHTV
;
A
#
# COMPACT_ATOMS: atom_id res chain seq x y z
N MET A 1 2.73 12.99 10.53
CA MET A 1 3.41 13.05 9.21
C MET A 1 4.91 12.90 9.34
N HIS A 2 5.62 13.67 10.17
CA HIS A 2 7.08 13.59 10.33
C HIS A 2 7.63 12.17 10.51
N THR A 3 6.93 11.30 11.22
CA THR A 3 7.35 9.91 11.47
C THR A 3 7.48 9.05 10.19
N PHE A 4 6.87 9.46 9.08
CA PHE A 4 6.87 8.71 7.82
C PHE A 4 7.75 9.34 6.74
N LEU A 5 8.31 10.54 7.01
CA LEU A 5 9.27 11.17 6.11
C LEU A 5 10.63 10.48 6.25
N HIS A 6 11.33 10.32 5.14
CA HIS A 6 12.62 9.63 5.03
C HIS A 6 12.59 8.14 5.36
N CYS A 7 11.37 7.55 5.51
CA CYS A 7 11.22 6.11 5.67
C CYS A 7 11.44 5.38 4.34
N LEU A 8 12.06 4.21 4.44
CA LEU A 8 12.14 3.24 3.36
C LEU A 8 11.13 2.14 3.65
N PHE A 9 10.12 2.02 2.78
CA PHE A 9 9.08 1.01 2.91
C PHE A 9 9.35 -0.16 1.96
N ALA A 10 9.44 -1.37 2.51
CA ALA A 10 9.48 -2.60 1.74
C ALA A 10 8.07 -2.86 1.16
N HIS A 11 7.92 -2.75 -0.16
CA HIS A 11 6.68 -2.96 -0.91
C HIS A 11 6.19 -4.40 -0.74
N ARG A 12 5.02 -4.57 -0.15
CA ARG A 12 4.45 -5.90 0.19
C ARG A 12 5.34 -6.73 1.10
N GLY A 13 6.10 -6.08 1.99
CA GLY A 13 7.16 -6.68 2.79
C GLY A 13 8.46 -6.91 2.00
N LEU A 14 9.48 -7.45 2.68
CA LEU A 14 10.79 -7.70 2.06
C LEU A 14 10.81 -9.10 1.41
N PHE A 15 9.98 -9.30 0.39
CA PHE A 15 9.86 -10.54 -0.37
C PHE A 15 11.07 -10.79 -1.29
N THR A 16 11.17 -11.99 -1.86
CA THR A 16 12.21 -12.32 -2.83
C THR A 16 11.66 -12.26 -4.27
N PRO A 17 12.45 -11.80 -5.26
CA PRO A 17 11.98 -11.72 -6.66
C PRO A 17 11.47 -13.05 -7.23
N ASN A 18 12.07 -14.18 -6.79
CA ASN A 18 11.65 -15.52 -7.19
C ASN A 18 10.47 -16.07 -6.37
N GLN A 19 9.87 -15.25 -5.49
CA GLN A 19 8.74 -15.61 -4.62
C GLN A 19 9.01 -16.82 -3.69
N SER A 20 10.26 -17.16 -3.39
CA SER A 20 10.59 -18.16 -2.36
C SER A 20 10.21 -17.65 -0.95
N ILE A 21 10.20 -16.33 -0.78
CA ILE A 21 9.49 -15.61 0.28
C ILE A 21 8.42 -14.77 -0.45
N PRO A 22 7.14 -15.15 -0.40
CA PRO A 22 6.11 -14.47 -1.17
C PRO A 22 5.85 -13.04 -0.71
N GLU A 23 5.41 -12.19 -1.63
CA GLU A 23 4.89 -10.87 -1.30
C GLU A 23 3.67 -10.97 -0.38
N ASN A 24 3.42 -9.97 0.45
CA ASN A 24 2.28 -9.90 1.38
C ASN A 24 2.15 -11.14 2.30
N SER A 25 3.28 -11.73 2.70
CA SER A 25 3.34 -12.92 3.54
C SER A 25 4.00 -12.65 4.90
N ILE A 26 3.69 -13.48 5.88
CA ILE A 26 4.28 -13.40 7.23
C ILE A 26 5.82 -13.40 7.19
N PRO A 27 6.51 -14.29 6.45
CA PRO A 27 7.97 -14.25 6.38
C PRO A 27 8.52 -13.00 5.68
N ALA A 28 7.82 -12.41 4.71
CA ALA A 28 8.24 -11.16 4.08
C ALA A 28 8.18 -9.99 5.07
N PHE A 29 7.14 -9.94 5.90
CA PHE A 29 7.01 -8.92 6.95
C PHE A 29 8.03 -9.12 8.07
N ALA A 30 8.22 -10.35 8.55
CA ALA A 30 9.25 -10.67 9.55
C ALA A 30 10.66 -10.29 9.07
N ARG A 31 10.94 -10.46 7.78
CA ARG A 31 12.21 -10.05 7.18
C ARG A 31 12.35 -8.53 7.13
N ALA A 32 11.30 -7.79 6.77
CA ALA A 32 11.30 -6.32 6.77
C ALA A 32 11.57 -5.77 8.18
N ILE A 33 10.91 -6.34 9.20
CA ILE A 33 11.11 -5.99 10.63
C ILE A 33 12.57 -6.20 11.02
N ARG A 34 13.12 -7.39 10.75
CA ARG A 34 14.52 -7.72 11.10
C ARG A 34 15.52 -6.76 10.47
N GLU A 35 15.25 -6.34 9.23
CA GLU A 35 16.08 -5.39 8.51
C GLU A 35 15.79 -3.92 8.86
N GLY A 36 14.78 -3.62 9.70
CA GLY A 36 14.42 -2.28 10.14
C GLY A 36 13.77 -1.41 9.06
N TYR A 37 13.17 -2.02 8.03
CA TYR A 37 12.39 -1.30 7.02
C TYR A 37 10.95 -1.13 7.46
N GLY A 38 10.33 0.02 7.13
CA GLY A 38 8.88 0.14 7.12
C GLY A 38 8.25 -0.89 6.18
N ILE A 39 7.00 -1.23 6.42
CA ILE A 39 6.27 -2.20 5.61
C ILE A 39 5.14 -1.48 4.89
N GLU A 40 5.14 -1.57 3.57
CA GLU A 40 3.94 -1.33 2.78
C GLU A 40 3.23 -2.65 2.57
N LEU A 41 1.90 -2.66 2.64
CA LEU A 41 1.05 -3.84 2.46
C LEU A 41 -0.34 -3.47 1.95
N ASP A 42 -0.98 -4.43 1.26
CA ASP A 42 -2.28 -4.26 0.64
C ASP A 42 -3.38 -4.99 1.42
N ILE A 43 -4.49 -4.32 1.73
CA ILE A 43 -5.62 -4.96 2.39
C ILE A 43 -6.89 -4.94 1.56
N GLN A 44 -7.66 -6.02 1.65
CA GLN A 44 -8.97 -6.16 1.03
C GLN A 44 -9.88 -7.09 1.85
N LEU A 45 -11.14 -7.23 1.45
CA LEU A 45 -12.11 -8.05 2.16
C LEU A 45 -12.36 -9.38 1.46
N THR A 46 -12.54 -10.42 2.26
CA THR A 46 -13.11 -11.70 1.87
C THR A 46 -14.64 -11.62 1.81
N LYS A 47 -15.28 -12.67 1.29
CA LYS A 47 -16.74 -12.84 1.24
C LYS A 47 -17.39 -12.77 2.64
N ASP A 48 -16.73 -13.31 3.66
CA ASP A 48 -17.15 -13.30 5.06
C ASP A 48 -16.61 -12.10 5.85
N GLU A 49 -16.26 -11.01 5.15
CA GLU A 49 -15.82 -9.73 5.71
C GLU A 49 -14.56 -9.82 6.61
N LYS A 50 -13.65 -10.75 6.36
CA LYS A 50 -12.34 -10.75 7.00
C LYS A 50 -11.40 -9.81 6.23
N VAL A 51 -10.64 -9.00 6.95
CA VAL A 51 -9.59 -8.16 6.37
C VAL A 51 -8.35 -9.03 6.18
N VAL A 52 -7.99 -9.27 4.92
CA VAL A 52 -6.81 -10.06 4.52
C VAL A 52 -5.77 -9.19 3.86
N VAL A 53 -4.51 -9.67 3.86
CA VAL A 53 -3.40 -8.96 3.23
C VAL A 53 -3.07 -9.64 1.90
N PHE A 54 -3.46 -9.00 0.80
CA PHE A 54 -3.28 -9.52 -0.56
C PHE A 54 -3.47 -8.40 -1.59
N HIS A 55 -2.62 -8.37 -2.63
CA HIS A 55 -2.61 -7.24 -3.58
C HIS A 55 -3.67 -7.34 -4.67
N ASP A 56 -3.73 -8.46 -5.41
CA ASP A 56 -4.53 -8.56 -6.63
C ASP A 56 -6.02 -8.74 -6.31
N HIS A 57 -6.88 -8.31 -7.22
CA HIS A 57 -8.31 -8.55 -7.10
C HIS A 57 -8.65 -10.04 -7.17
N THR A 58 -7.96 -10.79 -8.04
CA THR A 58 -8.11 -12.25 -8.19
C THR A 58 -6.88 -12.99 -7.69
N LEU A 59 -7.05 -14.27 -7.39
CA LEU A 59 -5.99 -15.16 -6.93
C LEU A 59 -5.10 -15.69 -8.08
N SER A 60 -5.36 -15.30 -9.33
CA SER A 60 -4.77 -15.91 -10.54
C SER A 60 -3.25 -15.87 -10.54
N ARG A 61 -2.64 -14.69 -10.32
CA ARG A 61 -1.17 -14.49 -10.40
C ARG A 61 -0.41 -15.25 -9.32
N MET A 62 -0.89 -15.13 -8.08
CA MET A 62 -0.16 -15.65 -6.91
C MET A 62 -0.55 -17.08 -6.54
N CYS A 63 -1.76 -17.52 -6.91
CA CYS A 63 -2.30 -18.79 -6.45
C CYS A 63 -2.78 -19.70 -7.61
N GLY A 64 -2.78 -19.22 -8.86
CA GLY A 64 -3.21 -20.00 -10.04
C GLY A 64 -4.72 -20.23 -10.13
N ILE A 65 -5.54 -19.53 -9.33
CA ILE A 65 -7.00 -19.70 -9.24
C ILE A 65 -7.68 -18.43 -9.74
N ASP A 66 -8.52 -18.54 -10.77
CA ASP A 66 -9.21 -17.39 -11.36
C ASP A 66 -10.52 -17.08 -10.62
N LEU A 67 -10.39 -16.69 -9.35
CA LEU A 67 -11.49 -16.25 -8.49
C LEU A 67 -11.11 -14.95 -7.77
N PRO A 68 -12.05 -14.02 -7.61
CA PRO A 68 -11.85 -12.83 -6.79
C PRO A 68 -11.74 -13.17 -5.30
N VAL A 69 -10.87 -12.46 -4.59
CA VAL A 69 -10.74 -12.62 -3.12
C VAL A 69 -12.07 -12.39 -2.40
N CYS A 70 -12.85 -11.40 -2.85
CA CYS A 70 -14.14 -11.06 -2.25
C CYS A 70 -15.25 -12.10 -2.46
N GLU A 71 -15.05 -13.11 -3.30
CA GLU A 71 -15.98 -14.22 -3.49
C GLU A 71 -15.66 -15.45 -2.64
N MET A 72 -14.51 -15.44 -1.95
CA MET A 72 -14.06 -16.53 -1.09
C MET A 72 -14.12 -16.17 0.39
N THR A 73 -14.49 -17.13 1.21
CA THR A 73 -14.38 -17.01 2.66
C THR A 73 -12.93 -17.17 3.11
N TYR A 74 -12.59 -16.65 4.28
CA TYR A 74 -11.23 -16.82 4.82
C TYR A 74 -10.86 -18.30 5.03
N CYS A 75 -11.82 -19.12 5.44
CA CYS A 75 -11.61 -20.57 5.61
C CYS A 75 -11.19 -21.24 4.27
N GLU A 76 -11.81 -20.85 3.16
CA GLU A 76 -11.44 -21.35 1.84
C GLU A 76 -10.05 -20.88 1.44
N LEU A 77 -9.71 -19.60 1.69
CA LEU A 77 -8.39 -19.04 1.41
C LEU A 77 -7.26 -19.74 2.17
N GLN A 78 -7.54 -20.27 3.38
CA GLN A 78 -6.54 -21.01 4.17
C GLN A 78 -6.13 -22.35 3.55
N ASN A 79 -6.86 -22.86 2.56
CA ASN A 79 -6.48 -24.06 1.81
C ASN A 79 -5.61 -23.75 0.57
N ILE A 80 -5.34 -22.46 0.29
CA ILE A 80 -4.63 -22.00 -0.90
C ILE A 80 -3.26 -21.46 -0.51
N CYS A 81 -2.22 -21.95 -1.21
CA CYS A 81 -0.85 -21.50 -1.03
C CYS A 81 -0.53 -20.23 -1.84
N LEU A 82 0.36 -19.41 -1.32
CA LEU A 82 0.99 -18.32 -2.06
C LEU A 82 2.13 -18.87 -2.93
N GLY A 83 1.93 -18.84 -4.24
CA GLY A 83 2.90 -19.40 -5.20
C GLY A 83 3.21 -20.88 -4.95
N HIS A 84 4.48 -21.23 -5.02
CA HIS A 84 4.97 -22.59 -4.76
C HIS A 84 5.47 -22.81 -3.33
N THR A 85 4.94 -22.05 -2.36
CA THR A 85 5.34 -22.12 -0.96
C THR A 85 4.26 -22.77 -0.10
N GLN A 86 4.52 -22.89 1.21
CA GLN A 86 3.50 -23.31 2.20
C GLN A 86 2.79 -22.12 2.87
N GLU A 87 3.17 -20.89 2.48
CA GLU A 87 2.59 -19.68 3.03
C GLU A 87 1.14 -19.51 2.58
N ARG A 88 0.35 -18.85 3.41
CA ARG A 88 -1.07 -18.58 3.19
C ARG A 88 -1.32 -17.06 3.19
N ILE A 89 -2.45 -16.66 2.63
CA ILE A 89 -2.92 -15.27 2.73
C ILE A 89 -3.17 -14.95 4.21
N PRO A 90 -2.45 -14.00 4.82
CA PRO A 90 -2.60 -13.72 6.23
C PRO A 90 -3.80 -12.80 6.52
N LEU A 91 -4.37 -12.92 7.72
CA LEU A 91 -5.26 -11.90 8.26
C LEU A 91 -4.48 -10.62 8.58
N PHE A 92 -5.07 -9.48 8.33
CA PHE A 92 -4.48 -8.19 8.70
C PHE A 92 -4.21 -8.08 10.21
N GLN A 93 -5.12 -8.59 11.05
CA GLN A 93 -4.91 -8.62 12.50
C GLN A 93 -3.66 -9.41 12.93
N ASP A 94 -3.30 -10.48 12.21
CA ASP A 94 -2.13 -11.29 12.56
C ASP A 94 -0.84 -10.59 12.10
N VAL A 95 -0.90 -9.85 10.98
CA VAL A 95 0.19 -8.97 10.57
C VAL A 95 0.40 -7.84 11.58
N LEU A 96 -0.68 -7.20 12.07
CA LEU A 96 -0.59 -6.16 13.11
C LEU A 96 0.05 -6.70 14.39
N LYS A 97 -0.30 -7.92 14.83
CA LYS A 97 0.33 -8.58 15.99
C LYS A 97 1.83 -8.85 15.75
N LEU A 98 2.19 -9.34 14.56
CA LEU A 98 3.58 -9.61 14.19
C LEU A 98 4.41 -8.32 14.21
N VAL A 99 3.92 -7.27 13.57
CA VAL A 99 4.64 -5.98 13.48
C VAL A 99 4.75 -5.32 14.86
N ASN A 100 3.67 -5.32 15.64
CA ASN A 100 3.62 -4.86 17.03
C ASN A 100 4.36 -3.53 17.27
N GLY A 101 4.26 -2.59 16.34
CA GLY A 101 4.89 -1.26 16.43
C GLY A 101 6.39 -1.21 16.20
N GLN A 102 7.05 -2.30 15.84
CA GLN A 102 8.51 -2.37 15.66
C GLN A 102 9.01 -1.54 14.47
N VAL A 103 8.20 -1.45 13.42
CA VAL A 103 8.46 -0.63 12.22
C VAL A 103 7.18 0.08 11.77
N PRO A 104 7.26 1.20 11.05
CA PRO A 104 6.08 1.89 10.55
C PRO A 104 5.37 1.08 9.46
N LEU A 105 4.03 1.18 9.44
CA LEU A 105 3.17 0.57 8.42
C LEU A 105 2.63 1.62 7.45
N LEU A 106 2.65 1.30 6.17
CA LEU A 106 1.94 1.98 5.09
C LEU A 106 0.90 0.99 4.54
N VAL A 107 -0.38 1.26 4.80
CA VAL A 107 -1.47 0.33 4.51
C VAL A 107 -2.24 0.80 3.29
N GLU A 108 -2.06 0.11 2.15
CA GLU A 108 -2.89 0.37 0.97
C GLU A 108 -4.27 -0.27 1.14
N ILE A 109 -5.32 0.55 1.08
CA ILE A 109 -6.70 0.09 1.16
C ILE A 109 -7.25 -0.12 -0.25
N LYS A 110 -7.49 -1.38 -0.61
CA LYS A 110 -8.13 -1.76 -1.87
C LYS A 110 -9.64 -1.64 -1.71
N LEU A 111 -10.25 -0.76 -2.51
CA LEU A 111 -11.71 -0.68 -2.62
C LEU A 111 -12.11 -1.09 -4.04
N PRO A 112 -12.62 -2.29 -4.23
CA PRO A 112 -13.00 -2.76 -5.56
C PRO A 112 -14.21 -2.00 -6.13
N CYS A 113 -15.03 -1.42 -5.26
CA CYS A 113 -16.24 -0.67 -5.63
C CYS A 113 -16.40 0.60 -4.78
N LEU A 114 -17.57 1.24 -4.85
CA LEU A 114 -17.87 2.44 -4.07
C LEU A 114 -18.12 2.18 -2.57
N ASN A 115 -18.05 0.92 -2.14
CA ASN A 115 -18.28 0.52 -0.76
C ASN A 115 -17.04 0.75 0.09
N THR A 116 -17.19 1.47 1.20
CA THR A 116 -16.11 1.78 2.15
C THR A 116 -15.99 0.78 3.30
N ARG A 117 -16.58 -0.40 3.19
CA ARG A 117 -16.60 -1.41 4.25
C ARG A 117 -15.20 -1.85 4.67
N THR A 118 -14.27 -1.94 3.71
CA THR A 118 -12.85 -2.24 4.02
C THR A 118 -12.27 -1.19 4.96
N CYS A 119 -12.57 0.09 4.76
CA CYS A 119 -12.10 1.16 5.66
C CYS A 119 -12.64 0.99 7.08
N GLU A 120 -13.93 0.64 7.23
CA GLU A 120 -14.58 0.46 8.53
C GLU A 120 -13.97 -0.70 9.32
N LEU A 121 -13.76 -1.83 8.65
CA LEU A 121 -13.24 -3.04 9.30
C LEU A 121 -11.74 -2.93 9.57
N ALA A 122 -10.98 -2.35 8.65
CA ALA A 122 -9.56 -2.07 8.87
C ALA A 122 -9.37 -1.09 10.04
N ASP A 123 -10.19 -0.03 10.11
CA ASP A 123 -10.09 0.95 11.19
C ASP A 123 -10.37 0.33 12.56
N LYS A 124 -11.34 -0.59 12.67
CA LYS A 124 -11.58 -1.32 13.93
C LYS A 124 -10.35 -2.07 14.42
N LEU A 125 -9.58 -2.69 13.51
CA LEU A 125 -8.35 -3.39 13.86
C LEU A 125 -7.22 -2.41 14.21
N LEU A 126 -7.15 -1.27 13.51
CA LEU A 126 -6.13 -0.25 13.70
C LEU A 126 -6.35 0.60 14.96
N GLN A 127 -7.56 0.64 15.53
CA GLN A 127 -7.83 1.38 16.77
C GLN A 127 -7.02 0.85 17.97
N ASP A 128 -6.81 -0.46 18.02
CA ASP A 128 -6.06 -1.12 19.10
C ASP A 128 -4.56 -1.23 18.78
N TYR A 129 -4.16 -0.89 17.55
CA TYR A 129 -2.76 -0.95 17.14
C TYR A 129 -1.97 0.27 17.66
N ARG A 130 -0.90 0.03 18.39
CA ARG A 130 -0.09 1.07 19.03
C ARG A 130 1.14 1.51 18.22
N GLY A 131 1.37 0.90 17.07
CA GLY A 131 2.47 1.26 16.17
C GLY A 131 2.14 2.48 15.31
N ASN A 132 3.18 3.04 14.70
CA ASN A 132 3.01 4.09 13.70
C ASN A 132 2.47 3.51 12.41
N TYR A 133 1.37 4.06 11.90
CA TYR A 133 0.82 3.68 10.61
C TYR A 133 0.26 4.89 9.85
N CYS A 134 0.28 4.80 8.56
CA CYS A 134 -0.48 5.67 7.66
C CYS A 134 -1.23 4.80 6.64
N ILE A 135 -2.23 5.38 6.00
CA ILE A 135 -3.00 4.68 4.96
C ILE A 135 -2.77 5.32 3.60
N GLU A 136 -2.92 4.53 2.55
CA GLU A 136 -2.99 5.06 1.19
C GLU A 136 -4.02 4.31 0.36
N SER A 137 -4.44 4.89 -0.75
CA SER A 137 -5.34 4.26 -1.71
C SER A 137 -5.32 4.97 -3.05
N PHE A 138 -5.52 4.23 -4.14
CA PHE A 138 -5.90 4.81 -5.43
C PHE A 138 -7.31 5.36 -5.42
N ASN A 139 -8.21 4.76 -4.62
CA ASN A 139 -9.60 5.18 -4.55
C ASN A 139 -9.77 6.35 -3.57
N PRO A 140 -10.12 7.57 -4.03
CA PRO A 140 -10.25 8.74 -3.17
C PRO A 140 -11.38 8.61 -2.13
N LEU A 141 -12.29 7.66 -2.28
CA LEU A 141 -13.34 7.39 -1.28
C LEU A 141 -12.77 6.82 0.01
N ALA A 142 -11.69 6.02 -0.05
CA ALA A 142 -10.99 5.57 1.15
C ALA A 142 -10.46 6.77 1.95
N LEU A 143 -9.76 7.68 1.28
CA LEU A 143 -9.23 8.88 1.92
C LEU A 143 -10.34 9.78 2.48
N ARG A 144 -11.45 9.93 1.72
CA ARG A 144 -12.63 10.69 2.18
C ARG A 144 -13.22 10.07 3.44
N TRP A 145 -13.30 8.74 3.51
CA TRP A 145 -13.81 8.03 4.68
C TRP A 145 -12.94 8.33 5.92
N TYR A 146 -11.62 8.19 5.82
CA TYR A 146 -10.68 8.49 6.91
C TYR A 146 -10.71 9.98 7.29
N LYS A 147 -10.75 10.89 6.32
CA LYS A 147 -10.90 12.32 6.60
C LYS A 147 -12.15 12.62 7.44
N LYS A 148 -13.26 11.94 7.18
CA LYS A 148 -14.52 12.14 7.89
C LYS A 148 -14.50 11.52 9.28
N ASN A 149 -14.00 10.28 9.40
CA ASN A 149 -14.16 9.46 10.59
C ASN A 149 -12.91 9.42 11.49
N ARG A 150 -11.71 9.59 10.93
CA ARG A 150 -10.41 9.44 11.61
C ARG A 150 -9.41 10.50 11.12
N LYS A 151 -9.69 11.76 11.42
CA LYS A 151 -8.92 12.92 10.94
C LYS A 151 -7.43 12.87 11.31
N GLN A 152 -7.09 12.24 12.42
CA GLN A 152 -5.73 12.09 12.93
C GLN A 152 -4.89 11.07 12.16
N VAL A 153 -5.52 10.17 11.40
CA VAL A 153 -4.80 9.17 10.61
C VAL A 153 -4.20 9.85 9.38
N VAL A 154 -2.89 9.73 9.24
CA VAL A 154 -2.14 10.20 8.07
C VAL A 154 -2.57 9.38 6.85
N ARG A 155 -2.88 10.07 5.76
CA ARG A 155 -3.43 9.44 4.54
C ARG A 155 -2.79 9.97 3.28
N GLY A 156 -2.49 9.07 2.34
CA GLY A 156 -1.85 9.35 1.07
C GLY A 156 -2.74 9.04 -0.13
N GLN A 157 -2.66 9.88 -1.16
CA GLN A 157 -3.24 9.56 -2.46
C GLN A 157 -2.21 8.81 -3.30
N LEU A 158 -2.53 7.57 -3.64
CA LEU A 158 -1.78 6.81 -4.65
C LEU A 158 -2.16 7.28 -6.05
N SER A 159 -1.16 7.52 -6.90
CA SER A 159 -1.38 7.87 -8.29
C SER A 159 -0.19 7.52 -9.19
N ALA A 160 -0.46 7.47 -10.50
CA ALA A 160 0.49 7.24 -11.56
C ALA A 160 -0.07 7.77 -12.89
N ASN A 161 0.68 7.66 -13.97
CA ASN A 161 0.17 7.87 -15.32
C ASN A 161 -0.73 6.70 -15.76
N LEU A 162 -1.93 6.64 -15.17
CA LEU A 162 -2.87 5.53 -15.34
C LEU A 162 -3.36 5.46 -16.78
N THR A 163 -3.00 4.38 -17.48
CA THR A 163 -3.43 4.09 -18.84
C THR A 163 -4.55 3.04 -18.90
N ARG A 164 -4.83 2.39 -17.75
CA ARG A 164 -5.89 1.40 -17.58
C ARG A 164 -6.86 1.87 -16.50
N PRO A 165 -8.12 1.43 -16.53
CA PRO A 165 -9.08 1.75 -15.47
C PRO A 165 -8.58 1.31 -14.10
N VAL A 166 -8.69 2.20 -13.11
CA VAL A 166 -8.51 1.88 -11.70
C VAL A 166 -9.88 1.47 -11.16
N ALA A 167 -10.03 0.19 -10.84
CA ALA A 167 -11.27 -0.39 -10.35
C ALA A 167 -12.47 -0.14 -11.30
N GLU A 168 -13.67 -0.25 -10.78
CA GLU A 168 -14.94 -0.11 -11.52
C GLU A 168 -15.25 1.32 -12.01
N GLY A 169 -14.41 2.30 -11.65
CA GLY A 169 -14.60 3.71 -12.03
C GLY A 169 -14.29 4.07 -13.48
N GLY A 170 -13.83 3.11 -14.28
CA GLY A 170 -13.52 3.32 -15.69
C GLY A 170 -12.41 4.34 -15.97
N TYR A 171 -12.27 4.72 -17.23
CA TYR A 171 -11.24 5.67 -17.69
C TYR A 171 -11.39 7.07 -17.10
N PHE A 172 -12.62 7.51 -16.83
CA PHE A 172 -12.87 8.84 -16.28
C PHE A 172 -12.33 8.98 -14.86
N LEU A 173 -12.57 7.99 -13.98
CA LEU A 173 -12.01 8.00 -12.64
C LEU A 173 -10.48 7.91 -12.69
N SER A 174 -9.93 7.07 -13.56
CA SER A 174 -8.49 6.98 -13.76
C SER A 174 -7.86 8.29 -14.18
N PHE A 175 -8.53 9.07 -15.06
CA PHE A 175 -8.12 10.41 -15.44
C PHE A 175 -8.12 11.36 -14.22
N LEU A 176 -9.17 11.36 -13.42
CA LEU A 176 -9.25 12.21 -12.23
C LEU A 176 -8.18 11.86 -11.18
N VAL A 177 -7.91 10.57 -10.96
CA VAL A 177 -6.86 10.09 -10.03
C VAL A 177 -5.48 10.42 -10.58
N LYS A 178 -5.21 10.16 -11.87
CA LYS A 178 -3.95 10.49 -12.55
C LYS A 178 -3.54 11.95 -12.36
N TYR A 179 -4.50 12.86 -12.50
CA TYR A 179 -4.27 14.29 -12.38
C TYR A 179 -4.56 14.85 -10.97
N LEU A 180 -4.74 13.96 -9.97
CA LEU A 180 -4.95 14.35 -8.57
C LEU A 180 -6.13 15.30 -8.35
N LEU A 181 -7.10 15.31 -9.29
CA LEU A 181 -8.22 16.25 -9.29
C LEU A 181 -9.24 15.98 -8.18
N LEU A 182 -9.18 14.78 -7.56
CA LEU A 182 -10.06 14.39 -6.44
C LEU A 182 -9.43 14.60 -5.06
N ASN A 183 -8.23 15.19 -4.98
CA ASN A 183 -7.55 15.43 -3.71
C ASN A 183 -8.36 16.30 -2.73
N PHE A 184 -9.23 17.17 -3.22
CA PHE A 184 -10.13 17.97 -2.38
C PHE A 184 -11.11 17.10 -1.56
N LEU A 185 -11.46 15.90 -2.02
CA LEU A 185 -12.34 14.97 -1.32
C LEU A 185 -11.65 14.39 -0.07
N GLY A 186 -10.48 13.79 -0.28
CA GLY A 186 -9.71 13.11 0.74
C GLY A 186 -8.84 14.05 1.58
N ARG A 187 -8.35 15.15 1.00
CA ARG A 187 -7.30 16.02 1.55
C ARG A 187 -6.12 15.18 2.04
N PRO A 188 -5.39 14.53 1.13
CA PRO A 188 -4.25 13.70 1.49
C PRO A 188 -3.16 14.52 2.19
N ASP A 189 -2.49 13.89 3.14
CA ASP A 189 -1.35 14.47 3.86
C ASP A 189 -0.04 14.25 3.08
N PHE A 190 -0.01 13.28 2.15
CA PHE A 190 1.08 13.01 1.22
C PHE A 190 0.56 12.45 -0.11
N ILE A 191 1.43 12.43 -1.12
CA ILE A 191 1.14 11.85 -2.44
C ILE A 191 2.14 10.75 -2.72
N ALA A 192 1.66 9.50 -2.83
CA ALA A 192 2.46 8.39 -3.33
C ALA A 192 2.34 8.35 -4.86
N TYR A 193 3.43 8.65 -5.57
CA TYR A 193 3.42 8.78 -7.02
C TYR A 193 4.45 7.88 -7.69
N CYS A 194 4.07 7.28 -8.83
CA CYS A 194 5.02 6.50 -9.63
C CYS A 194 6.20 7.39 -10.05
N TYR A 195 7.41 7.06 -9.61
CA TYR A 195 8.59 7.89 -9.85
C TYR A 195 8.90 8.06 -11.35
N LYS A 196 8.51 7.10 -12.19
CA LYS A 196 8.67 7.17 -13.66
C LYS A 196 7.81 8.26 -14.28
N ASP A 197 6.70 8.61 -13.64
CA ASP A 197 5.73 9.60 -14.09
C ASP A 197 5.90 10.97 -13.40
N ARG A 198 7.02 11.19 -12.72
CA ARG A 198 7.31 12.39 -11.89
C ARG A 198 7.24 13.73 -12.60
N HIS A 199 7.20 13.72 -13.94
CA HIS A 199 7.06 14.93 -14.76
C HIS A 199 5.59 15.31 -15.04
N ASN A 200 4.63 14.57 -14.49
CA ASN A 200 3.21 14.94 -14.60
C ASN A 200 2.96 16.31 -13.96
N VAL A 201 2.33 17.20 -14.72
CA VAL A 201 2.09 18.61 -14.32
C VAL A 201 1.34 18.70 -12.98
N SER A 202 0.31 17.90 -12.80
CA SER A 202 -0.49 17.92 -11.54
C SER A 202 0.33 17.45 -10.35
N PHE A 203 1.20 16.44 -10.54
CA PHE A 203 2.13 16.02 -9.49
C PHE A 203 3.11 17.14 -9.13
N LEU A 204 3.71 17.79 -10.13
CA LEU A 204 4.62 18.91 -9.91
C LEU A 204 3.96 20.10 -9.22
N LEU A 205 2.71 20.43 -9.59
CA LEU A 205 1.94 21.47 -8.91
C LEU A 205 1.72 21.12 -7.42
N ASN A 206 1.32 19.90 -7.11
CA ASN A 206 1.12 19.48 -5.72
C ASN A 206 2.43 19.53 -4.93
N LYS A 207 3.53 19.06 -5.51
CA LYS A 207 4.84 19.06 -4.89
C LYS A 207 5.42 20.46 -4.70
N CYS A 208 5.47 21.26 -5.77
CA CYS A 208 6.21 22.53 -5.79
C CYS A 208 5.38 23.71 -5.27
N LEU A 209 4.06 23.72 -5.53
CA LEU A 209 3.19 24.84 -5.13
C LEU A 209 2.54 24.59 -3.77
N TYR A 210 2.05 23.37 -3.54
CA TYR A 210 1.38 23.01 -2.27
C TYR A 210 2.31 22.36 -1.25
N HIS A 211 3.58 22.13 -1.59
CA HIS A 211 4.61 21.49 -0.73
C HIS A 211 4.12 20.17 -0.12
N ALA A 212 3.31 19.42 -0.86
CA ALA A 212 2.81 18.13 -0.41
C ALA A 212 3.97 17.13 -0.32
N PRO A 213 4.15 16.45 0.83
CA PRO A 213 5.11 15.36 0.95
C PRO A 213 4.87 14.29 -0.11
N THR A 214 5.95 13.70 -0.62
CA THR A 214 5.89 12.78 -1.75
C THR A 214 6.60 11.45 -1.47
N PHE A 215 5.93 10.34 -1.79
CA PHE A 215 6.49 8.98 -1.68
C PHE A 215 6.67 8.41 -3.09
N ALA A 216 7.88 7.92 -3.41
CA ALA A 216 8.16 7.28 -4.70
C ALA A 216 7.78 5.81 -4.66
N TRP A 217 7.05 5.31 -5.68
CA TRP A 217 6.75 3.89 -5.84
C TRP A 217 6.83 3.44 -7.30
N THR A 218 7.09 2.21 -7.63
CA THR A 218 7.85 1.26 -6.83
C THR A 218 9.27 1.27 -7.38
N VAL A 219 10.23 1.58 -6.53
CA VAL A 219 11.65 1.65 -6.92
C VAL A 219 12.26 0.25 -6.88
N ARG A 220 12.89 -0.20 -7.97
CA ARG A 220 13.31 -1.60 -8.17
C ARG A 220 14.77 -1.80 -8.47
N SER A 221 15.60 -0.81 -8.26
CA SER A 221 17.06 -0.94 -8.41
C SER A 221 17.79 0.13 -7.61
N GLU A 222 19.02 -0.16 -7.23
CA GLU A 222 19.89 0.79 -6.52
C GLU A 222 20.06 2.09 -7.30
N THR A 223 20.30 2.01 -8.61
CA THR A 223 20.44 3.19 -9.47
C THR A 223 19.18 4.06 -9.45
N ALA A 224 17.99 3.45 -9.53
CA ALA A 224 16.74 4.21 -9.44
C ALA A 224 16.53 4.78 -8.04
N PHE A 225 16.97 4.07 -7.00
CA PHE A 225 16.93 4.52 -5.62
C PHE A 225 17.75 5.79 -5.42
N GLU A 226 19.04 5.77 -5.78
CA GLU A 226 19.94 6.90 -5.67
C GLU A 226 19.43 8.14 -6.45
N GLN A 227 18.88 7.92 -7.64
CA GLN A 227 18.31 9.00 -8.45
C GLN A 227 17.06 9.64 -7.86
N ASN A 228 16.25 8.90 -7.12
CA ASN A 228 14.97 9.39 -6.59
C ASN A 228 15.04 9.80 -5.12
N LEU A 229 16.03 9.35 -4.37
CA LEU A 229 16.24 9.71 -2.96
C LEU A 229 16.24 11.24 -2.72
N PRO A 230 16.94 12.09 -3.51
CA PRO A 230 16.90 13.54 -3.31
C PRO A 230 15.62 14.20 -3.84
N ARG A 231 14.73 13.45 -4.48
CA ARG A 231 13.54 13.98 -5.16
C ARG A 231 12.23 13.69 -4.45
N PHE A 232 12.22 12.69 -3.58
CA PHE A 232 11.02 12.26 -2.85
C PHE A 232 11.33 12.21 -1.36
N ASP A 233 10.32 12.41 -0.54
CA ASP A 233 10.45 12.44 0.91
C ASP A 233 10.50 11.03 1.52
N SER A 234 10.00 10.02 0.81
CA SER A 234 10.06 8.61 1.19
C SER A 234 10.04 7.71 -0.03
N ILE A 235 10.51 6.48 0.11
CA ILE A 235 10.61 5.52 -0.98
C ILE A 235 9.98 4.19 -0.61
N ILE A 236 9.12 3.69 -1.51
CA ILE A 236 8.57 2.35 -1.49
C ILE A 236 9.35 1.53 -2.51
N PHE A 237 10.04 0.48 -2.06
CA PHE A 237 10.98 -0.30 -2.88
C PHE A 237 10.70 -1.80 -2.85
N ASP A 238 11.05 -2.50 -3.92
CA ASP A 238 11.09 -3.97 -3.98
C ASP A 238 12.23 -4.47 -4.87
N SER A 239 12.45 -5.80 -4.90
CA SER A 239 13.38 -6.51 -5.79
C SER A 239 14.87 -6.26 -5.56
N PHE A 240 15.25 -5.41 -4.62
CA PHE A 240 16.62 -5.18 -4.16
C PHE A 240 16.62 -4.74 -2.69
N ILE A 241 17.78 -4.67 -2.07
CA ILE A 241 17.96 -4.14 -0.72
C ILE A 241 18.85 -2.91 -0.84
N PRO A 242 18.37 -1.70 -0.48
CA PRO A 242 19.17 -0.49 -0.54
C PRO A 242 20.46 -0.61 0.27
N VAL A 243 21.61 -0.26 -0.36
CA VAL A 243 22.94 -0.32 0.28
C VAL A 243 23.03 0.72 1.40
N HIS A 244 22.48 1.90 1.18
CA HIS A 244 22.45 2.98 2.16
C HIS A 244 21.12 2.99 2.90
N LYS A 245 21.09 2.42 4.10
CA LYS A 245 20.02 2.68 5.06
C LYS A 245 20.21 4.10 5.57
N HIS A 246 19.36 5.04 5.15
CA HIS A 246 19.28 6.31 5.86
C HIS A 246 18.72 6.01 7.25
N THR A 247 19.61 5.97 8.23
CA THR A 247 19.24 6.04 9.65
C THR A 247 18.58 7.40 9.88
N VAL A 248 17.30 7.36 10.23
CA VAL A 248 16.59 8.52 10.82
C VAL A 248 17.19 8.84 12.18
#